data_7f8ccc3a5e38c2e96614b8b443fba9bb
#
_entry.id   7f8ccc3a5e38c2e96614b8b443fba9bb
#
_cell.length_a   1.000
_cell.length_b   1.000
_cell.length_c   1.000
_cell.angle_alpha   90.00
_cell.angle_beta   90.00
_cell.angle_gamma   90.00
#
_symmetry.space_group_name_H-M   'P 1'
#
loop_
_entity.id
_entity.type
_entity.pdbx_description
1 polymer ?
#
loop_
_entity_poly.entity_id
_entity_poly.type
_entity_poly.pdbx_seq_one_letter_code
_entity_poly.pdbx_strand_id
1 'polypeptide(L)'
;MKYVYVDNNATTAIAPEVLGVMQPYLTSDYFNPSSMYDAARSSAEAIESARITVASCLGDIDPDQIIFTGSATESNNAALFGTVLANPERAMSSPQ
;
A
#
# COMPACT_ATOMS: atom_id res chain seq x y z
N MET A 1 -14.37 12.04 -30.99
CA MET A 1 -15.43 11.81 -30.00
C MET A 1 -14.85 11.97 -28.60
N LYS A 2 -15.49 12.74 -27.76
CA LYS A 2 -15.04 12.93 -26.38
C LYS A 2 -15.78 11.93 -25.49
N TYR A 3 -15.03 11.02 -24.86
CA TYR A 3 -15.61 10.07 -23.92
C TYR A 3 -15.73 10.69 -22.54
N VAL A 4 -16.84 10.40 -21.85
CA VAL A 4 -17.04 10.73 -20.44
C VAL A 4 -16.94 9.43 -19.65
N TYR A 5 -15.93 9.32 -18.81
CA TYR A 5 -15.73 8.15 -17.95
C TYR A 5 -16.44 8.34 -16.61
N VAL A 6 -17.35 7.45 -16.29
CA VAL A 6 -18.20 7.53 -15.08
C VAL A 6 -18.06 6.32 -14.15
N ASP A 7 -17.13 5.41 -14.44
CA ASP A 7 -16.90 4.19 -13.66
C ASP A 7 -15.66 4.30 -12.75
N ASN A 8 -15.58 5.38 -11.98
CA ASN A 8 -14.45 5.63 -11.09
C ASN A 8 -14.33 4.61 -9.94
N ASN A 9 -15.37 3.81 -9.69
CA ASN A 9 -15.30 2.71 -8.75
C ASN A 9 -14.42 1.55 -9.26
N ALA A 10 -14.33 1.36 -10.57
CA ALA A 10 -13.45 0.37 -11.19
C ALA A 10 -11.99 0.88 -11.27
N THR A 11 -11.81 2.08 -11.81
CA THR A 11 -10.49 2.71 -11.94
C THR A 11 -10.61 4.23 -11.87
N THR A 12 -9.55 4.91 -11.45
CA THR A 12 -9.48 6.36 -11.40
C THR A 12 -8.14 6.82 -11.97
N ALA A 13 -8.15 7.90 -12.73
CA ALA A 13 -6.91 8.51 -13.20
C ALA A 13 -6.06 8.99 -12.01
N ILE A 14 -4.74 8.87 -12.15
CA ILE A 14 -3.83 9.42 -11.15
C ILE A 14 -3.94 10.95 -11.20
N ALA A 15 -4.13 11.59 -10.05
CA ALA A 15 -4.14 13.05 -9.96
C ALA A 15 -2.78 13.62 -10.40
N PRO A 16 -2.76 14.74 -11.14
CA PRO A 16 -1.51 15.32 -11.64
C PRO A 16 -0.49 15.61 -10.54
N GLU A 17 -0.93 16.04 -9.37
CA GLU A 17 -0.08 16.31 -8.20
C GLU A 17 0.57 15.03 -7.68
N VAL A 18 -0.17 13.92 -7.66
CA VAL A 18 0.33 12.61 -7.26
C VAL A 18 1.35 12.09 -8.26
N LEU A 19 1.04 12.20 -9.57
CA LEU A 19 1.96 11.80 -10.63
C LEU A 19 3.29 12.57 -10.55
N GLY A 20 3.23 13.88 -10.27
CA GLY A 20 4.42 14.73 -10.10
C GLY A 20 5.32 14.25 -8.96
N VAL A 21 4.74 13.83 -7.84
CA VAL A 21 5.50 13.31 -6.69
C VAL A 21 6.07 11.92 -6.97
N MET A 22 5.37 11.08 -7.74
CA MET A 22 5.82 9.73 -8.09
C MET A 22 6.96 9.74 -9.11
N GLN A 23 6.99 10.69 -10.01
CA GLN A 23 7.88 10.71 -11.18
C GLN A 23 9.37 10.55 -10.84
N PRO A 24 9.95 11.22 -9.83
CA PRO A 24 11.36 11.01 -9.46
C PRO A 24 11.68 9.55 -9.11
N TYR A 25 10.79 8.85 -8.42
CA TYR A 25 10.97 7.45 -8.03
C TYR A 25 10.87 6.46 -9.21
N LEU A 26 10.34 6.90 -10.35
CA LEU A 26 10.26 6.12 -11.58
C LEU A 26 11.46 6.35 -12.52
N THR A 27 12.19 7.45 -12.34
CA THR A 27 13.18 7.91 -13.33
C THR A 27 14.58 8.14 -12.78
N SER A 28 14.72 8.76 -11.62
CA SER A 28 16.01 9.11 -11.01
C SER A 28 16.28 8.41 -9.69
N ASP A 29 15.30 8.33 -8.81
CA ASP A 29 15.42 7.81 -7.44
C ASP A 29 14.80 6.40 -7.30
N TYR A 30 14.94 5.59 -8.35
CA TYR A 30 14.34 4.25 -8.48
C TYR A 30 15.09 3.15 -7.71
N PHE A 31 15.89 3.51 -6.73
CA PHE A 31 16.71 2.58 -5.97
C PHE A 31 15.86 1.67 -5.07
N ASN A 32 16.30 0.41 -4.95
CA ASN A 32 15.66 -0.54 -4.06
C ASN A 32 15.81 -0.06 -2.59
N PRO A 33 14.71 0.20 -1.88
CA PRO A 33 14.74 0.70 -0.51
C PRO A 33 15.42 -0.25 0.48
N SER A 34 15.54 -1.53 0.14
CA SER A 34 16.22 -2.53 0.96
C SER A 34 17.75 -2.56 0.76
N SER A 35 18.25 -1.79 -0.18
CA SER A 35 19.70 -1.74 -0.44
C SER A 35 20.44 -0.93 0.63
N MET A 36 21.70 -1.30 0.90
CA MET A 36 22.48 -0.75 2.00
C MET A 36 23.27 0.52 1.66
N TYR A 37 23.27 0.97 0.40
CA TYR A 37 23.98 2.17 -0.02
C TYR A 37 23.13 3.43 0.13
N ASP A 38 23.79 4.59 0.28
CA ASP A 38 23.15 5.86 0.62
C ASP A 38 22.07 6.30 -0.38
N ALA A 39 22.23 6.03 -1.67
CA ALA A 39 21.24 6.38 -2.69
C ALA A 39 19.87 5.68 -2.49
N ALA A 40 19.84 4.53 -1.82
CA ALA A 40 18.60 3.82 -1.52
C ALA A 40 17.85 4.40 -0.30
N ARG A 41 18.52 5.23 0.50
CA ARG A 41 17.94 5.78 1.72
C ARG A 41 16.73 6.68 1.44
N SER A 42 16.79 7.50 0.38
CA SER A 42 15.69 8.38 0.00
C SER A 42 14.39 7.60 -0.29
N SER A 43 14.51 6.46 -0.98
CA SER A 43 13.35 5.58 -1.26
C SER A 43 12.79 4.96 0.03
N ALA A 44 13.66 4.50 0.93
CA ALA A 44 13.25 3.95 2.21
C ALA A 44 12.56 4.99 3.11
N GLU A 45 13.10 6.19 3.19
CA GLU A 45 12.53 7.31 3.95
C GLU A 45 11.18 7.75 3.38
N ALA A 46 11.02 7.76 2.05
CA ALA A 46 9.76 8.09 1.40
C ALA A 46 8.66 7.06 1.72
N ILE A 47 8.99 5.77 1.72
CA ILE A 47 8.05 4.70 2.09
C ILE A 47 7.64 4.84 3.56
N GLU A 48 8.59 5.10 4.45
CA GLU A 48 8.30 5.24 5.88
C GLU A 48 7.47 6.50 6.17
N SER A 49 7.76 7.61 5.52
CA SER A 49 6.94 8.83 5.60
C SER A 49 5.52 8.60 5.11
N ALA A 50 5.35 7.87 4.01
CA ALA A 50 4.03 7.49 3.50
C ALA A 50 3.27 6.60 4.50
N ARG A 51 3.95 5.64 5.12
CA ARG A 51 3.39 4.76 6.15
C ARG A 51 2.85 5.56 7.33
N ILE A 52 3.62 6.49 7.85
CA ILE A 52 3.23 7.38 8.95
C ILE A 52 2.01 8.22 8.55
N THR A 53 2.01 8.78 7.34
CA THR A 53 0.90 9.58 6.82
C THR A 53 -0.39 8.77 6.73
N VAL A 54 -0.34 7.55 6.19
CA VAL A 54 -1.52 6.67 6.11
C VAL A 54 -2.03 6.30 7.51
N ALA A 55 -1.13 5.95 8.43
CA ALA A 55 -1.48 5.65 9.82
C ALA A 55 -2.20 6.82 10.50
N SER A 56 -1.72 8.03 10.30
CA SER A 56 -2.35 9.25 10.81
C SER A 56 -3.77 9.45 10.23
N CYS A 57 -3.98 9.20 8.95
CA CYS A 57 -5.30 9.29 8.32
C CYS A 57 -6.30 8.24 8.84
N LEU A 58 -5.82 7.15 9.41
CA LEU A 58 -6.65 6.05 9.96
C LEU A 58 -6.88 6.17 11.49
N GLY A 59 -6.70 7.34 12.06
CA GLY A 59 -6.93 7.62 13.47
C GLY A 59 -5.69 7.43 14.33
N ASP A 60 -4.52 7.82 13.81
CA ASP A 60 -3.22 7.78 14.50
C ASP A 60 -2.87 6.39 15.07
N ILE A 61 -3.14 5.35 14.24
CA ILE A 61 -2.71 3.98 14.58
C ILE A 61 -1.18 3.88 14.46
N ASP A 62 -0.61 2.82 15.03
CA ASP A 62 0.81 2.54 14.92
C ASP A 62 1.20 2.34 13.43
N PRO A 63 2.19 3.08 12.90
CA PRO A 63 2.66 2.89 11.53
C PRO A 63 3.07 1.45 11.19
N ASP A 64 3.56 0.68 12.17
CA ASP A 64 3.92 -0.73 11.98
C ASP A 64 2.70 -1.63 11.65
N GLN A 65 1.50 -1.13 11.85
CA GLN A 65 0.26 -1.81 11.44
C GLN A 65 -0.10 -1.58 9.97
N ILE A 66 0.60 -0.68 9.28
CA ILE A 66 0.39 -0.43 7.85
C ILE A 66 1.31 -1.32 7.03
N ILE A 67 0.71 -2.13 6.18
CA ILE A 67 1.43 -3.03 5.26
C ILE A 67 1.10 -2.64 3.84
N PHE A 68 2.10 -2.21 3.08
CA PHE A 68 1.95 -1.96 1.64
C PHE A 68 2.06 -3.27 0.86
N THR A 69 1.16 -3.46 -0.07
CA THR A 69 1.10 -4.63 -0.96
C THR A 69 1.13 -4.22 -2.42
N GLY A 70 1.43 -5.15 -3.31
CA GLY A 70 1.47 -4.90 -4.75
C GLY A 70 0.10 -4.79 -5.40
N SER A 71 -0.98 -5.21 -4.72
CA SER A 71 -2.35 -5.18 -5.26
C SER A 71 -3.39 -5.38 -4.16
N ALA A 72 -4.64 -5.00 -4.44
CA ALA A 72 -5.77 -5.29 -3.56
C ALA A 72 -5.99 -6.80 -3.38
N THR A 73 -5.73 -7.60 -4.41
CA THR A 73 -5.81 -9.07 -4.32
C THR A 73 -4.82 -9.62 -3.29
N GLU A 74 -3.57 -9.14 -3.30
CA GLU A 74 -2.58 -9.50 -2.29
C GLU A 74 -3.02 -9.09 -0.90
N SER A 75 -3.53 -7.86 -0.73
CA SER A 75 -4.04 -7.37 0.55
C SER A 75 -5.19 -8.24 1.08
N ASN A 76 -6.14 -8.59 0.24
CA ASN A 76 -7.27 -9.45 0.61
C ASN A 76 -6.81 -10.85 1.05
N ASN A 77 -5.90 -11.47 0.28
CA ASN A 77 -5.35 -12.77 0.62
C ASN A 77 -4.55 -12.72 1.94
N ALA A 78 -3.71 -11.69 2.12
CA ALA A 78 -2.93 -11.52 3.34
C ALA A 78 -3.85 -11.35 4.56
N ALA A 79 -4.92 -10.57 4.46
CA ALA A 79 -5.88 -10.36 5.54
C ALA A 79 -6.64 -11.66 5.89
N LEU A 80 -7.16 -12.36 4.88
CA LEU A 80 -7.93 -13.59 5.10
C LEU A 80 -7.07 -14.73 5.64
N PHE A 81 -5.96 -15.05 4.98
CA PHE A 81 -5.08 -16.13 5.44
C PHE A 81 -4.39 -15.78 6.76
N GLY A 82 -3.97 -14.54 6.94
CA GLY A 82 -3.37 -14.08 8.19
C GLY A 82 -4.32 -14.21 9.36
N THR A 83 -5.60 -13.86 9.18
CA THR A 83 -6.63 -14.02 10.22
C THR A 83 -6.87 -15.48 10.57
N VAL A 84 -6.98 -16.36 9.56
CA VAL A 84 -7.17 -17.80 9.77
C VAL A 84 -5.97 -18.42 10.49
N LEU A 85 -4.76 -18.11 10.05
CA LEU A 85 -3.54 -18.64 10.65
C LEU A 85 -3.32 -18.15 12.09
N ALA A 86 -3.70 -16.90 12.37
CA ALA A 86 -3.61 -16.33 13.72
C ALA A 86 -4.69 -16.87 14.68
N ASN A 87 -5.81 -17.41 14.16
CA ASN A 87 -6.93 -17.88 14.95
C ASN A 87 -7.42 -19.27 14.48
N PRO A 88 -6.56 -20.30 14.52
CA PRO A 88 -6.89 -21.61 13.94
C PRO A 88 -8.13 -22.26 14.59
N GLU A 89 -8.34 -22.06 15.89
CA GLU A 89 -9.48 -22.62 16.61
C GLU A 89 -10.83 -22.07 16.14
N ARG A 90 -10.88 -20.78 15.77
CA ARG A 90 -12.10 -20.16 15.24
C ARG A 90 -12.40 -20.58 13.80
N ALA A 91 -11.36 -20.82 13.00
CA ALA A 91 -11.49 -21.27 11.63
C ALA A 91 -12.03 -22.70 11.51
N MET A 92 -11.85 -23.53 12.53
CA MET A 92 -12.26 -24.93 12.57
C MET A 92 -13.63 -25.16 13.25
N SER A 93 -14.19 -24.15 13.93
CA SER A 93 -15.54 -24.24 14.51
C SER A 93 -16.59 -24.14 13.40
N SER A 94 -17.05 -25.28 12.88
CA SER A 94 -18.24 -25.33 12.05
C SER A 94 -19.45 -24.88 12.89
N PRO A 95 -20.35 -24.04 12.37
CA PRO A 95 -21.61 -23.80 13.03
C PRO A 95 -22.40 -25.11 13.08
N GLN A 96 -22.77 -25.54 14.29
CA GLN A 96 -23.74 -26.63 14.49
C GLN A 96 -25.15 -26.12 14.14
#